data_3f2976d6ac2e2395d2077a4c9409cfc0
#
_entry.id   3f2976d6ac2e2395d2077a4c9409cfc0
#
_cell.length_a   1.000
_cell.length_b   1.000
_cell.length_c   1.000
_cell.angle_alpha   90.00
_cell.angle_beta   90.00
_cell.angle_gamma   90.00
#
_symmetry.space_group_name_H-M   'P 1'
#
loop_
_entity.id
_entity.type
_entity.pdbx_description
1 polymer ?
#
loop_
_entity_poly.entity_id
_entity_poly.type
_entity_poly.pdbx_seq_one_letter_code
_entity_poly.pdbx_strand_id
1 'polypeptide(L)'
;MTDKKKVLIVTQEMQPYTALSEISEIARKLPQFIQEKGMEIRVLMPRFGTINERRHRLHEVVRLSGMNIIVDDDDYPLIIKVASLPGARMQVYFLDNEDFFRRKSVFEDSEGKPFEDNADRMAFFCKGVIETVKKFGWPPDIIHCHGWMTSLIPVYIREAYKTEPLFHNSKIIYSLYDKSLNQTFPENFFDKASINNLEKEDLSAFLNGDTINLHQGAIAYADAIIQGSQELNADAGALLEGLDKPILPYQTEEEYLKAYLDFYNTLLAEQEVEG
;
A
#
# COMPACT_ATOMS: atom_id res chain seq x y z
N MET A 1 -17.89 4.93 -25.20
CA MET A 1 -16.65 4.27 -24.73
C MET A 1 -16.89 3.95 -23.28
N THR A 2 -16.95 2.69 -22.92
CA THR A 2 -16.99 2.29 -21.50
C THR A 2 -15.72 2.82 -20.83
N ASP A 3 -15.91 3.54 -19.73
CA ASP A 3 -14.78 4.09 -18.97
C ASP A 3 -13.92 2.93 -18.46
N LYS A 4 -12.60 3.03 -18.63
CA LYS A 4 -11.70 1.95 -18.22
C LYS A 4 -11.68 1.86 -16.71
N LYS A 5 -11.78 0.65 -16.17
CA LYS A 5 -11.59 0.42 -14.73
C LYS A 5 -10.18 0.81 -14.32
N LYS A 6 -10.06 1.45 -13.16
CA LYS A 6 -8.84 2.08 -12.64
C LYS A 6 -8.35 1.31 -11.43
N VAL A 7 -7.11 0.85 -11.48
CA VAL A 7 -6.48 0.10 -10.39
C VAL A 7 -5.26 0.85 -9.86
N LEU A 8 -5.31 1.17 -8.59
CA LEU A 8 -4.19 1.70 -7.84
C LEU A 8 -3.47 0.55 -7.15
N ILE A 9 -2.19 0.37 -7.44
CA ILE A 9 -1.33 -0.56 -6.71
C ILE A 9 -0.42 0.26 -5.79
N VAL A 10 -0.47 -0.04 -4.51
CA VAL A 10 0.39 0.54 -3.49
C VAL A 10 1.27 -0.56 -2.92
N THR A 11 2.57 -0.39 -3.00
CA THR A 11 3.51 -1.42 -2.61
C THR A 11 4.71 -0.86 -1.86
N GLN A 12 5.22 -1.62 -0.90
CA GLN A 12 6.45 -1.25 -0.19
C GLN A 12 7.71 -1.52 -0.99
N GLU A 13 7.66 -2.41 -1.99
CA GLU A 13 8.81 -2.80 -2.80
C GLU A 13 8.38 -3.23 -4.21
N MET A 14 9.27 -3.07 -5.17
CA MET A 14 9.04 -3.44 -6.56
C MET A 14 10.38 -3.60 -7.30
N GLN A 15 10.57 -4.68 -8.03
CA GLN A 15 11.70 -4.81 -8.96
C GLN A 15 11.56 -3.82 -10.13
N PRO A 16 12.66 -3.21 -10.62
CA PRO A 16 14.06 -3.40 -10.19
C PRO A 16 14.52 -2.38 -9.14
N TYR A 17 13.62 -1.68 -8.48
CA TYR A 17 13.94 -0.58 -7.57
C TYR A 17 14.33 -1.06 -6.17
N THR A 18 13.50 -1.89 -5.58
CA THR A 18 13.70 -2.49 -4.25
C THR A 18 13.17 -3.91 -4.28
N ALA A 19 13.98 -4.89 -3.88
CA ALA A 19 13.63 -6.30 -3.88
C ALA A 19 14.06 -6.94 -2.56
N LEU A 20 13.12 -7.18 -1.67
CA LEU A 20 13.32 -7.74 -0.34
C LEU A 20 12.59 -9.09 -0.18
N SER A 21 11.48 -9.27 -0.89
CA SER A 21 10.62 -10.43 -0.81
C SER A 21 9.92 -10.72 -2.15
N GLU A 22 9.04 -11.72 -2.15
CA GLU A 22 8.16 -12.06 -3.27
C GLU A 22 7.27 -10.88 -3.73
N ILE A 23 6.95 -9.97 -2.82
CA ILE A 23 6.17 -8.76 -3.14
C ILE A 23 6.77 -8.01 -4.32
N SER A 24 8.09 -7.89 -4.37
CA SER A 24 8.79 -7.10 -5.39
C SER A 24 8.57 -7.62 -6.81
N GLU A 25 8.47 -8.93 -6.98
CA GLU A 25 8.22 -9.58 -8.27
C GLU A 25 6.73 -9.47 -8.66
N ILE A 26 5.84 -9.71 -7.71
CA ILE A 26 4.39 -9.54 -7.91
C ILE A 26 4.09 -8.10 -8.32
N ALA A 27 4.60 -7.13 -7.57
CA ALA A 27 4.43 -5.71 -7.85
C ALA A 27 5.04 -5.30 -9.20
N ARG A 28 6.04 -6.04 -9.71
CA ARG A 28 6.63 -5.81 -11.03
C ARG A 28 5.77 -6.36 -12.18
N LYS A 29 5.23 -7.57 -12.03
CA LYS A 29 4.53 -8.29 -13.10
C LYS A 29 3.04 -7.92 -13.18
N LEU A 30 2.38 -7.84 -12.04
CA LEU A 30 0.92 -7.65 -11.94
C LEU A 30 0.43 -6.36 -12.62
N PRO A 31 1.00 -5.16 -12.36
CA PRO A 31 0.50 -3.93 -12.97
C PRO A 31 0.57 -3.95 -14.49
N GLN A 32 1.67 -4.47 -15.04
CA GLN A 32 1.84 -4.60 -16.49
C GLN A 32 0.78 -5.52 -17.08
N PHE A 33 0.58 -6.69 -16.48
CA PHE A 33 -0.43 -7.66 -16.94
C PHE A 33 -1.84 -7.07 -16.92
N ILE A 34 -2.22 -6.41 -15.84
CA ILE A 34 -3.54 -5.78 -15.69
C ILE A 34 -3.74 -4.66 -16.72
N GLN A 35 -2.69 -3.86 -16.99
CA GLN A 35 -2.74 -2.83 -18.03
C GLN A 35 -2.93 -3.43 -19.42
N GLU A 36 -2.24 -4.52 -19.75
CA GLU A 36 -2.40 -5.25 -21.02
C GLU A 36 -3.80 -5.84 -21.19
N LYS A 37 -4.51 -6.10 -20.09
CA LYS A 37 -5.93 -6.52 -20.08
C LYS A 37 -6.93 -5.35 -20.18
N GLY A 38 -6.44 -4.12 -20.34
CA GLY A 38 -7.25 -2.97 -20.67
C GLY A 38 -7.63 -2.06 -19.51
N MET A 39 -7.22 -2.36 -18.27
CA MET A 39 -7.43 -1.47 -17.13
C MET A 39 -6.39 -0.33 -17.13
N GLU A 40 -6.73 0.79 -16.53
CA GLU A 40 -5.80 1.89 -16.26
C GLU A 40 -5.12 1.65 -14.92
N ILE A 41 -3.79 1.74 -14.90
CA ILE A 41 -2.97 1.40 -13.73
C ILE A 41 -2.15 2.59 -13.27
N ARG A 42 -2.08 2.77 -11.95
CA ARG A 42 -1.07 3.60 -11.27
C ARG A 42 -0.41 2.80 -10.16
N VAL A 43 0.91 2.97 -10.01
CA VAL A 43 1.69 2.31 -8.98
C VAL A 43 2.41 3.35 -8.15
N LEU A 44 2.27 3.27 -6.84
CA LEU A 44 2.91 4.13 -5.87
C LEU A 44 3.75 3.31 -4.89
N MET A 45 4.98 3.76 -4.61
CA MET A 45 5.88 3.14 -3.64
C MET A 45 6.77 4.17 -2.95
N PRO A 46 7.39 3.85 -1.80
CA PRO A 46 8.36 4.74 -1.17
C PRO A 46 9.63 4.86 -2.02
N ARG A 47 10.24 6.05 -2.02
CA ARG A 47 11.56 6.26 -2.62
C ARG A 47 12.65 5.96 -1.59
N PHE A 48 12.94 4.71 -1.33
CA PHE A 48 14.03 4.35 -0.44
C PHE A 48 15.39 4.82 -0.94
N GLY A 49 16.28 5.21 -0.02
CA GLY A 49 17.63 5.69 -0.32
C GLY A 49 18.55 4.66 -0.98
N THR A 50 18.14 3.38 -1.00
CA THR A 50 18.77 2.29 -1.76
C THR A 50 18.51 2.38 -3.25
N ILE A 51 17.50 3.13 -3.69
CA ILE A 51 17.13 3.26 -5.09
C ILE A 51 18.10 4.23 -5.78
N ASN A 52 18.79 3.73 -6.79
CA ASN A 52 19.69 4.55 -7.60
C ASN A 52 18.90 5.40 -8.60
N GLU A 53 18.65 6.64 -8.26
CA GLU A 53 17.84 7.57 -9.06
C GLU A 53 18.38 7.80 -10.48
N ARG A 54 19.72 7.89 -10.63
CA ARG A 54 20.35 8.10 -11.93
C ARG A 54 20.19 6.88 -12.82
N ARG A 55 20.40 5.68 -12.27
CA ARG A 55 20.26 4.41 -12.99
C ARG A 55 18.83 4.22 -13.51
N HIS A 56 17.85 4.54 -12.68
CA HIS A 56 16.44 4.35 -12.99
C HIS A 56 15.77 5.60 -13.59
N ARG A 57 16.53 6.69 -13.77
CA ARG A 57 16.06 7.95 -14.35
C ARG A 57 14.85 8.53 -13.62
N LEU A 58 14.88 8.48 -12.30
CA LEU A 58 13.86 9.15 -11.49
C LEU A 58 13.98 10.66 -11.69
N HIS A 59 12.84 11.32 -11.88
CA HIS A 59 12.75 12.77 -11.91
C HIS A 59 11.53 13.25 -11.12
N GLU A 60 11.65 14.43 -10.55
CA GLU A 60 10.59 15.03 -9.76
C GLU A 60 9.42 15.47 -10.64
N VAL A 61 8.20 15.23 -10.14
CA VAL A 61 6.96 15.76 -10.72
C VAL A 61 6.54 16.97 -9.90
N VAL A 62 7.07 18.14 -10.24
CA VAL A 62 6.90 19.39 -9.47
C VAL A 62 5.45 19.72 -9.18
N ARG A 63 4.53 19.52 -10.15
CA ARG A 63 3.09 19.77 -9.96
C ARG A 63 2.42 18.89 -8.88
N LEU A 64 3.02 17.76 -8.56
CA LEU A 64 2.53 16.82 -7.54
C LEU A 64 3.27 16.98 -6.21
N SER A 65 4.46 17.55 -6.23
CA SER A 65 5.31 17.76 -5.06
C SER A 65 4.88 18.98 -4.23
N GLY A 66 5.48 19.13 -3.06
CA GLY A 66 5.32 20.29 -2.19
C GLY A 66 4.08 20.29 -1.29
N MET A 67 3.37 19.17 -1.20
CA MET A 67 2.37 18.98 -0.14
C MET A 67 3.08 18.69 1.19
N ASN A 68 2.58 19.25 2.27
CA ASN A 68 3.03 18.88 3.61
C ASN A 68 2.17 17.74 4.15
N ILE A 69 2.83 16.70 4.63
CA ILE A 69 2.20 15.58 5.33
C ILE A 69 2.52 15.73 6.82
N ILE A 70 1.50 15.89 7.62
CA ILE A 70 1.63 15.97 9.08
C ILE A 70 1.67 14.55 9.61
N VAL A 71 2.72 14.23 10.37
CA VAL A 71 2.87 12.99 11.12
C VAL A 71 3.20 13.37 12.54
N ASP A 72 2.40 12.92 13.49
CA ASP A 72 2.43 13.44 14.85
C ASP A 72 2.19 14.98 14.82
N ASP A 73 3.04 15.79 15.39
CA ASP A 73 2.94 17.25 15.39
C ASP A 73 3.85 17.94 14.35
N ASP A 74 4.55 17.17 13.52
CA ASP A 74 5.54 17.68 12.59
C ASP A 74 5.10 17.65 11.12
N ASP A 75 5.50 18.68 10.37
CA ASP A 75 5.26 18.84 8.93
C ASP A 75 6.41 18.26 8.10
N TYR A 76 6.09 17.32 7.22
CA TYR A 76 7.06 16.72 6.32
C TYR A 76 6.70 16.99 4.85
N PRO A 77 7.57 17.66 4.08
CA PRO A 77 7.32 17.91 2.68
C PRO A 77 7.33 16.61 1.88
N LEU A 78 6.26 16.39 1.10
CA LEU A 78 6.14 15.27 0.19
C LEU A 78 6.68 15.65 -1.19
N ILE A 79 7.72 14.94 -1.63
CA ILE A 79 8.27 15.02 -2.98
C ILE A 79 7.79 13.81 -3.77
N ILE A 80 7.26 14.03 -4.97
CA ILE A 80 6.85 12.96 -5.87
C ILE A 80 7.86 12.85 -7.00
N LYS A 81 8.46 11.68 -7.13
CA LYS A 81 9.32 11.33 -8.27
C LYS A 81 8.64 10.27 -9.14
N VAL A 82 9.04 10.20 -10.40
CA VAL A 82 8.49 9.21 -11.34
C VAL A 82 9.62 8.60 -12.16
N ALA A 83 9.46 7.32 -12.49
CA ALA A 83 10.28 6.63 -13.47
C ALA A 83 9.41 5.74 -14.35
N SER A 84 9.84 5.56 -15.60
CA SER A 84 9.25 4.55 -16.47
C SER A 84 9.72 3.17 -16.05
N LEU A 85 8.79 2.22 -15.93
CA LEU A 85 9.12 0.84 -15.62
C LEU A 85 9.81 0.20 -16.84
N PRO A 86 11.03 -0.35 -16.69
CA PRO A 86 11.74 -0.96 -17.81
C PRO A 86 10.94 -2.08 -18.48
N GLY A 87 10.81 -2.03 -19.80
CA GLY A 87 10.08 -3.03 -20.59
C GLY A 87 8.55 -2.95 -20.50
N ALA A 88 8.00 -1.95 -19.82
CA ALA A 88 6.57 -1.71 -19.72
C ALA A 88 6.21 -0.28 -20.12
N ARG A 89 5.00 -0.08 -20.66
CA ARG A 89 4.50 1.26 -21.03
C ARG A 89 3.76 1.90 -19.86
N MET A 90 4.42 1.95 -18.70
CA MET A 90 3.82 2.51 -17.49
C MET A 90 4.86 3.23 -16.64
N GLN A 91 4.36 4.08 -15.76
CA GLN A 91 5.15 4.84 -14.82
C GLN A 91 4.91 4.34 -13.39
N VAL A 92 5.97 4.39 -12.58
CA VAL A 92 5.91 4.18 -11.13
C VAL A 92 6.17 5.51 -10.45
N TYR A 93 5.33 5.86 -9.49
CA TYR A 93 5.44 7.07 -8.69
C TYR A 93 6.07 6.74 -7.35
N PHE A 94 7.06 7.53 -6.97
CA PHE A 94 7.84 7.36 -5.75
C PHE A 94 7.54 8.52 -4.79
N LEU A 95 7.13 8.17 -3.59
CA LEU A 95 6.92 9.13 -2.50
C LEU A 95 8.23 9.30 -1.75
N ASP A 96 8.73 10.51 -1.69
CA ASP A 96 10.02 10.85 -1.13
C ASP A 96 9.94 11.92 -0.04
N ASN A 97 10.76 11.74 0.97
CA ASN A 97 11.07 12.70 2.00
C ASN A 97 12.46 12.40 2.53
N GLU A 98 13.30 13.42 2.69
CA GLU A 98 14.71 13.22 3.08
C GLU A 98 14.85 12.64 4.49
N ASP A 99 14.01 13.02 5.43
CA ASP A 99 14.09 12.56 6.81
C ASP A 99 13.77 11.07 6.91
N PHE A 100 12.77 10.60 6.16
CA PHE A 100 12.29 9.23 6.23
C PHE A 100 12.97 8.25 5.28
N PHE A 101 13.38 8.69 4.08
CA PHE A 101 13.78 7.77 3.01
C PHE A 101 15.19 7.91 2.50
N ARG A 102 16.00 8.84 3.05
CA ARG A 102 17.39 9.05 2.61
C ARG A 102 18.35 7.92 2.97
N ARG A 103 18.01 7.10 3.97
CA ARG A 103 18.87 6.04 4.50
C ARG A 103 19.21 5.01 3.42
N LYS A 104 20.43 4.43 3.53
CA LYS A 104 20.90 3.37 2.64
C LYS A 104 20.49 1.96 3.09
N SER A 105 19.47 1.89 3.88
CA SER A 105 18.78 0.67 4.34
C SER A 105 17.28 0.92 4.30
N VAL A 106 16.49 -0.15 4.15
CA VAL A 106 15.05 0.01 3.89
C VAL A 106 14.26 0.10 5.19
N PHE A 107 14.27 -0.92 6.04
CA PHE A 107 13.46 -1.00 7.26
C PHE A 107 14.27 -1.17 8.54
N GLU A 108 15.53 -1.53 8.40
CA GLU A 108 16.44 -1.85 9.50
C GLU A 108 17.84 -1.32 9.21
N ASP A 109 18.65 -1.17 10.25
CA ASP A 109 20.04 -0.76 10.13
C ASP A 109 20.97 -1.92 9.68
N SER A 110 22.26 -1.66 9.66
CA SER A 110 23.26 -2.68 9.26
C SER A 110 23.41 -3.85 10.25
N GLU A 111 22.86 -3.73 11.45
CA GLU A 111 22.87 -4.75 12.49
C GLU A 111 21.55 -5.54 12.53
N GLY A 112 20.60 -5.22 11.63
CA GLY A 112 19.28 -5.83 11.56
C GLY A 112 18.30 -5.30 12.61
N LYS A 113 18.59 -4.14 13.23
CA LYS A 113 17.68 -3.49 14.17
C LYS A 113 16.69 -2.64 13.36
N PRO A 114 15.37 -2.88 13.53
CA PRO A 114 14.35 -2.05 12.90
C PRO A 114 14.50 -0.57 13.27
N PHE A 115 14.23 0.33 12.31
CA PHE A 115 14.24 1.76 12.58
C PHE A 115 13.11 2.14 13.53
N GLU A 116 13.43 2.95 14.53
CA GLU A 116 12.47 3.39 15.57
C GLU A 116 11.33 4.24 14.98
N ASP A 117 11.58 4.93 13.87
CA ASP A 117 10.62 5.78 13.16
C ASP A 117 9.86 5.03 12.03
N ASN A 118 9.86 3.71 12.00
CA ASN A 118 9.11 2.97 10.97
C ASN A 118 7.59 3.26 11.02
N ALA A 119 7.03 3.56 12.20
CA ALA A 119 5.64 3.98 12.33
C ALA A 119 5.39 5.34 11.65
N ASP A 120 6.26 6.31 11.87
CA ASP A 120 6.19 7.65 11.23
C ASP A 120 6.32 7.54 9.71
N ARG A 121 7.26 6.72 9.24
CA ARG A 121 7.50 6.45 7.82
C ARG A 121 6.30 5.82 7.15
N MET A 122 5.63 4.89 7.83
CA MET A 122 4.40 4.24 7.37
C MET A 122 3.24 5.24 7.32
N ALA A 123 3.03 6.03 8.37
CA ALA A 123 1.98 7.05 8.42
C ALA A 123 2.19 8.10 7.31
N PHE A 124 3.41 8.61 7.16
CA PHE A 124 3.78 9.52 6.08
C PHE A 124 3.48 8.93 4.70
N PHE A 125 3.91 7.69 4.46
CA PHE A 125 3.70 7.03 3.18
C PHE A 125 2.22 6.82 2.88
N CYS A 126 1.47 6.24 3.81
CA CYS A 126 0.05 5.94 3.60
C CYS A 126 -0.79 7.21 3.38
N LYS A 127 -0.59 8.24 4.18
CA LYS A 127 -1.25 9.53 3.99
C LYS A 127 -0.81 10.19 2.68
N GLY A 128 0.50 10.16 2.39
CA GLY A 128 1.07 10.68 1.16
C GLY A 128 0.50 10.04 -0.10
N VAL A 129 0.25 8.73 -0.08
CA VAL A 129 -0.43 8.00 -1.17
C VAL A 129 -1.81 8.59 -1.42
N ILE A 130 -2.64 8.73 -0.39
CA ILE A 130 -4.01 9.22 -0.50
C ILE A 130 -4.04 10.65 -1.04
N GLU A 131 -3.22 11.54 -0.46
CA GLU A 131 -3.12 12.93 -0.91
C GLU A 131 -2.60 13.04 -2.36
N THR A 132 -1.68 12.16 -2.77
CA THR A 132 -1.21 12.09 -4.15
C THR A 132 -2.31 11.68 -5.11
N VAL A 133 -3.11 10.67 -4.76
CA VAL A 133 -4.24 10.20 -5.59
C VAL A 133 -5.31 11.28 -5.69
N LYS A 134 -5.60 12.02 -4.62
CA LYS A 134 -6.48 13.19 -4.65
C LYS A 134 -5.95 14.26 -5.61
N LYS A 135 -4.66 14.56 -5.54
CA LYS A 135 -4.03 15.55 -6.43
C LYS A 135 -4.01 15.11 -7.90
N PHE A 136 -4.01 13.82 -8.17
CA PHE A 136 -4.26 13.30 -9.52
C PHE A 136 -5.66 13.58 -10.03
N GLY A 137 -6.66 13.71 -9.15
CA GLY A 137 -8.09 13.74 -9.51
C GLY A 137 -8.51 12.44 -10.22
N TRP A 138 -7.97 11.32 -9.79
CA TRP A 138 -8.12 10.02 -10.45
C TRP A 138 -8.75 9.01 -9.47
N PRO A 139 -10.09 8.81 -9.54
CA PRO A 139 -10.79 7.90 -8.64
C PRO A 139 -10.47 6.44 -9.00
N PRO A 140 -9.78 5.68 -8.15
CA PRO A 140 -9.54 4.26 -8.38
C PRO A 140 -10.80 3.43 -8.10
N ASP A 141 -11.09 2.45 -8.96
CA ASP A 141 -12.11 1.44 -8.71
C ASP A 141 -11.58 0.36 -7.74
N ILE A 142 -10.28 0.04 -7.85
CA ILE A 142 -9.57 -0.88 -6.95
C ILE A 142 -8.34 -0.20 -6.38
N ILE A 143 -8.12 -0.41 -5.09
CA ILE A 143 -6.88 -0.07 -4.38
C ILE A 143 -6.31 -1.35 -3.81
N HIS A 144 -5.18 -1.80 -4.34
CA HIS A 144 -4.53 -3.03 -3.92
C HIS A 144 -3.24 -2.72 -3.16
N CYS A 145 -3.22 -3.09 -1.88
CA CYS A 145 -2.16 -2.82 -0.93
C CYS A 145 -1.25 -4.05 -0.75
N HIS A 146 0.06 -3.87 -0.93
CA HIS A 146 1.06 -4.92 -0.80
C HIS A 146 2.12 -4.58 0.25
N GLY A 147 2.21 -5.42 1.28
CA GLY A 147 3.20 -5.32 2.34
C GLY A 147 2.75 -4.47 3.53
N TRP A 148 3.42 -4.70 4.68
CA TRP A 148 3.06 -4.10 5.96
C TRP A 148 3.04 -2.56 5.95
N MET A 149 3.91 -1.95 5.14
CA MET A 149 4.02 -0.48 5.06
C MET A 149 2.77 0.19 4.47
N THR A 150 1.87 -0.58 3.87
CA THR A 150 0.60 -0.11 3.30
C THR A 150 -0.60 -0.33 4.25
N SER A 151 -0.38 -0.91 5.41
CA SER A 151 -1.46 -1.39 6.29
C SER A 151 -2.37 -0.30 6.87
N LEU A 152 -1.93 0.96 6.92
CA LEU A 152 -2.79 2.08 7.34
C LEU A 152 -3.69 2.61 6.22
N ILE A 153 -3.47 2.27 4.95
CA ILE A 153 -4.29 2.77 3.84
C ILE A 153 -5.77 2.40 3.98
N PRO A 154 -6.14 1.15 4.30
CA PRO A 154 -7.54 0.79 4.43
C PRO A 154 -8.29 1.62 5.48
N VAL A 155 -7.75 1.74 6.70
CA VAL A 155 -8.39 2.54 7.76
C VAL A 155 -8.42 4.02 7.41
N TYR A 156 -7.37 4.56 6.80
CA TYR A 156 -7.35 5.96 6.39
C TYR A 156 -8.45 6.27 5.39
N ILE A 157 -8.63 5.44 4.38
CA ILE A 157 -9.70 5.63 3.39
C ILE A 157 -11.07 5.49 4.04
N ARG A 158 -11.28 4.49 4.90
CA ARG A 158 -12.59 4.19 5.49
C ARG A 158 -13.01 5.17 6.59
N GLU A 159 -12.05 5.70 7.36
CA GLU A 159 -12.34 6.57 8.50
C GLU A 159 -11.87 8.01 8.28
N ALA A 160 -10.57 8.24 8.03
CA ALA A 160 -10.03 9.59 7.91
C ALA A 160 -10.51 10.33 6.64
N TYR A 161 -10.75 9.60 5.56
CA TYR A 161 -11.20 10.13 4.27
C TYR A 161 -12.59 9.63 3.86
N LYS A 162 -13.40 9.17 4.81
CA LYS A 162 -14.75 8.62 4.53
C LYS A 162 -15.70 9.56 3.78
N THR A 163 -15.46 10.86 3.88
CA THR A 163 -16.25 11.88 3.17
C THR A 163 -15.63 12.31 1.84
N GLU A 164 -14.49 11.74 1.46
CA GLU A 164 -13.81 12.09 0.22
C GLU A 164 -14.44 11.34 -0.98
N PRO A 165 -15.12 12.05 -1.88
CA PRO A 165 -15.88 11.41 -2.97
C PRO A 165 -15.03 10.53 -3.88
N LEU A 166 -13.73 10.84 -3.97
CA LEU A 166 -12.80 10.15 -4.86
C LEU A 166 -12.66 8.65 -4.53
N PHE A 167 -12.89 8.28 -3.26
CA PHE A 167 -12.74 6.90 -2.78
C PHE A 167 -14.06 6.17 -2.47
N HIS A 168 -15.21 6.82 -2.66
CA HIS A 168 -16.51 6.26 -2.28
C HIS A 168 -16.77 4.89 -2.93
N ASN A 169 -16.37 4.75 -4.18
CA ASN A 169 -16.59 3.53 -4.96
C ASN A 169 -15.35 2.64 -5.05
N SER A 170 -14.31 2.91 -4.26
CA SER A 170 -13.10 2.09 -4.30
C SER A 170 -13.28 0.82 -3.48
N LYS A 171 -12.97 -0.34 -4.07
CA LYS A 171 -12.78 -1.60 -3.34
C LYS A 171 -11.32 -1.70 -2.91
N ILE A 172 -11.08 -1.96 -1.65
CA ILE A 172 -9.74 -2.05 -1.05
C ILE A 172 -9.38 -3.52 -0.88
N ILE A 173 -8.29 -3.93 -1.50
CA ILE A 173 -7.74 -5.29 -1.37
C ILE A 173 -6.43 -5.20 -0.58
N TYR A 174 -6.27 -6.05 0.41
CA TYR A 174 -5.02 -6.20 1.15
C TYR A 174 -4.41 -7.57 0.90
N SER A 175 -3.18 -7.60 0.38
CA SER A 175 -2.42 -8.84 0.24
C SER A 175 -1.65 -9.13 1.52
N LEU A 176 -1.98 -10.26 2.15
CA LEU A 176 -1.33 -10.77 3.35
C LEU A 176 -0.14 -11.65 2.98
N TYR A 177 1.05 -11.27 3.42
CA TYR A 177 2.30 -12.01 3.24
C TYR A 177 2.83 -12.52 4.58
N ASP A 178 3.56 -13.62 4.54
CA ASP A 178 4.17 -14.20 5.75
C ASP A 178 5.24 -13.29 6.37
N LYS A 179 6.01 -12.59 5.53
CA LYS A 179 7.02 -11.64 6.01
C LYS A 179 6.38 -10.36 6.51
N SER A 180 6.21 -10.28 7.82
CA SER A 180 5.97 -9.05 8.56
C SER A 180 7.29 -8.40 9.00
N LEU A 181 7.23 -7.12 9.34
CA LEU A 181 8.34 -6.47 10.03
C LEU A 181 8.48 -7.10 11.42
N ASN A 182 9.65 -7.63 11.74
CA ASN A 182 9.94 -8.13 13.09
C ASN A 182 10.21 -6.97 14.05
N GLN A 183 9.16 -6.19 14.30
CA GLN A 183 9.20 -5.02 15.17
C GLN A 183 7.94 -4.97 16.02
N THR A 184 8.14 -4.78 17.33
CA THR A 184 7.06 -4.40 18.22
C THR A 184 6.92 -2.88 18.18
N PHE A 185 5.77 -2.39 17.79
CA PHE A 185 5.49 -0.96 17.80
C PHE A 185 5.18 -0.48 19.22
N PRO A 186 5.74 0.66 19.64
CA PRO A 186 5.51 1.20 20.97
C PRO A 186 4.07 1.71 21.15
N GLU A 187 3.70 1.99 22.40
CA GLU A 187 2.35 2.49 22.75
C GLU A 187 1.98 3.79 22.02
N ASN A 188 2.97 4.63 21.69
CA ASN A 188 2.76 5.85 20.92
C ASN A 188 2.52 5.62 19.41
N PHE A 189 2.39 4.36 18.96
CA PHE A 189 2.02 4.04 17.58
C PHE A 189 0.73 4.75 17.16
N PHE A 190 -0.26 4.79 18.05
CA PHE A 190 -1.53 5.43 17.74
C PHE A 190 -1.42 6.95 17.55
N ASP A 191 -0.56 7.62 18.31
CA ASP A 191 -0.33 9.06 18.16
C ASP A 191 0.25 9.36 16.78
N LYS A 192 1.17 8.50 16.29
CA LYS A 192 1.78 8.61 14.97
C LYS A 192 0.87 8.20 13.83
N ALA A 193 0.06 7.18 14.03
CA ALA A 193 -0.88 6.67 13.02
C ALA A 193 -2.16 7.53 12.93
N SER A 194 -2.51 8.28 13.96
CA SER A 194 -3.65 9.19 13.93
C SER A 194 -3.39 10.37 13.00
N ILE A 195 -4.21 10.49 11.99
CA ILE A 195 -4.15 11.59 11.01
C ILE A 195 -5.52 12.27 10.92
N ASN A 196 -5.53 13.53 10.52
CA ASN A 196 -6.74 14.32 10.38
C ASN A 196 -7.52 14.34 11.73
N ASN A 197 -8.68 13.71 11.77
CA ASN A 197 -9.56 13.63 12.96
C ASN A 197 -9.73 12.19 13.44
N LEU A 198 -8.77 11.28 13.15
CA LEU A 198 -8.82 9.93 13.67
C LEU A 198 -8.51 9.93 15.17
N GLU A 199 -9.37 9.28 15.93
CA GLU A 199 -9.16 9.00 17.33
C GLU A 199 -8.51 7.62 17.52
N LYS A 200 -7.98 7.35 18.72
CA LYS A 200 -7.37 6.04 19.03
C LYS A 200 -8.35 4.89 18.86
N GLU A 201 -9.61 5.14 19.13
CA GLU A 201 -10.70 4.18 19.00
C GLU A 201 -10.89 3.69 17.55
N ASP A 202 -10.70 4.58 16.57
CA ASP A 202 -10.77 4.24 15.14
C ASP A 202 -9.64 3.27 14.73
N LEU A 203 -8.54 3.28 15.47
CA LEU A 203 -7.39 2.41 15.27
C LEU A 203 -7.41 1.15 16.16
N SER A 204 -8.45 0.94 16.95
CA SER A 204 -8.54 -0.19 17.89
C SER A 204 -8.42 -1.56 17.24
N ALA A 205 -8.81 -1.70 15.95
CA ALA A 205 -8.65 -2.93 15.19
C ALA A 205 -7.17 -3.37 15.02
N PHE A 206 -6.21 -2.45 15.22
CA PHE A 206 -4.78 -2.76 15.22
C PHE A 206 -4.28 -3.37 16.53
N LEU A 207 -5.09 -3.37 17.60
CA LEU A 207 -4.72 -3.95 18.87
C LEU A 207 -4.94 -5.47 18.89
N ASN A 208 -3.90 -6.18 19.31
CA ASN A 208 -3.96 -7.59 19.66
C ASN A 208 -3.40 -7.77 21.08
N GLY A 209 -4.30 -7.76 22.06
CA GLY A 209 -3.91 -7.60 23.47
C GLY A 209 -3.19 -6.27 23.69
N ASP A 210 -1.95 -6.31 24.16
CA ASP A 210 -1.11 -5.13 24.41
C ASP A 210 -0.14 -4.83 23.24
N THR A 211 -0.30 -5.50 22.11
CA THR A 211 0.59 -5.37 20.95
C THR A 211 -0.14 -4.83 19.72
N ILE A 212 0.62 -4.22 18.82
CA ILE A 212 0.12 -3.74 17.53
C ILE A 212 0.28 -4.85 16.49
N ASN A 213 -0.83 -5.22 15.84
CA ASN A 213 -0.85 -6.11 14.69
C ASN A 213 -1.31 -5.37 13.45
N LEU A 214 -0.35 -5.02 12.59
CA LEU A 214 -0.61 -4.24 11.38
C LEU A 214 -1.53 -4.96 10.38
N HIS A 215 -1.35 -6.27 10.23
CA HIS A 215 -2.16 -7.08 9.33
C HIS A 215 -3.61 -7.16 9.80
N GLN A 216 -3.83 -7.37 11.10
CA GLN A 216 -5.16 -7.41 11.69
C GLN A 216 -5.93 -6.10 11.41
N GLY A 217 -5.29 -4.95 11.66
CA GLY A 217 -5.89 -3.65 11.40
C GLY A 217 -6.18 -3.42 9.92
N ALA A 218 -5.25 -3.75 9.03
CA ALA A 218 -5.46 -3.63 7.58
C ALA A 218 -6.62 -4.50 7.09
N ILE A 219 -6.68 -5.76 7.52
CA ILE A 219 -7.74 -6.71 7.17
C ILE A 219 -9.11 -6.21 7.66
N ALA A 220 -9.18 -5.61 8.85
CA ALA A 220 -10.45 -5.11 9.40
C ALA A 220 -11.14 -4.11 8.46
N TYR A 221 -10.38 -3.24 7.82
CA TYR A 221 -10.89 -2.16 6.96
C TYR A 221 -10.81 -2.44 5.45
N ALA A 222 -10.16 -3.52 5.03
CA ALA A 222 -10.16 -3.95 3.63
C ALA A 222 -11.49 -4.62 3.24
N ASP A 223 -11.89 -4.53 1.97
CA ASP A 223 -13.09 -5.20 1.44
C ASP A 223 -12.81 -6.65 1.07
N ALA A 224 -11.60 -6.96 0.66
CA ALA A 224 -11.20 -8.30 0.25
C ALA A 224 -9.71 -8.55 0.57
N ILE A 225 -9.35 -9.81 0.70
CA ILE A 225 -8.01 -10.23 1.07
C ILE A 225 -7.44 -11.17 0.01
N ILE A 226 -6.15 -11.05 -0.25
CA ILE A 226 -5.41 -12.04 -1.04
C ILE A 226 -4.33 -12.65 -0.15
N GLN A 227 -4.29 -13.97 -0.06
CA GLN A 227 -3.17 -14.67 0.55
C GLN A 227 -1.98 -14.62 -0.42
N GLY A 228 -1.00 -13.77 -0.11
CA GLY A 228 0.15 -13.50 -1.00
C GLY A 228 1.28 -14.52 -0.88
N SER A 229 1.46 -15.17 0.29
CA SER A 229 2.46 -16.21 0.52
C SER A 229 1.82 -17.59 0.57
N GLN A 230 2.54 -18.62 0.08
CA GLN A 230 2.07 -20.01 0.08
C GLN A 230 1.84 -20.52 1.51
N GLU A 231 2.79 -20.27 2.38
CA GLU A 231 2.69 -20.57 3.79
C GLU A 231 2.59 -19.27 4.57
N LEU A 232 1.69 -19.22 5.53
CA LEU A 232 1.59 -18.16 6.51
C LEU A 232 1.95 -18.73 7.86
N ASN A 233 2.66 -17.94 8.68
CA ASN A 233 2.86 -18.32 10.07
C ASN A 233 1.50 -18.41 10.80
N ALA A 234 1.47 -19.07 11.95
CA ALA A 234 0.22 -19.36 12.67
C ALA A 234 -0.61 -18.09 12.98
N ASP A 235 0.06 -17.00 13.35
CA ASP A 235 -0.61 -15.75 13.71
C ASP A 235 -1.26 -15.09 12.48
N ALA A 236 -0.54 -15.05 11.35
CA ALA A 236 -1.07 -14.51 10.10
C ALA A 236 -2.19 -15.41 9.53
N GLY A 237 -2.03 -16.73 9.58
CA GLY A 237 -3.03 -17.68 9.13
C GLY A 237 -4.34 -17.56 9.93
N ALA A 238 -4.24 -17.40 11.25
CA ALA A 238 -5.41 -17.21 12.12
C ALA A 238 -6.24 -15.97 11.78
N LEU A 239 -5.62 -14.93 11.19
CA LEU A 239 -6.34 -13.73 10.76
C LEU A 239 -7.31 -13.98 9.58
N LEU A 240 -7.12 -15.05 8.83
CA LEU A 240 -8.01 -15.40 7.71
C LEU A 240 -9.17 -16.29 8.14
N GLU A 241 -9.11 -16.89 9.33
CA GLU A 241 -10.13 -17.79 9.82
C GLU A 241 -11.42 -17.04 10.18
N GLY A 242 -12.54 -17.50 9.65
CA GLY A 242 -13.87 -16.96 10.00
C GLY A 242 -14.17 -15.54 9.50
N LEU A 243 -13.35 -15.00 8.58
CA LEU A 243 -13.65 -13.71 7.97
C LEU A 243 -14.89 -13.80 7.06
N ASP A 244 -15.80 -12.86 7.24
CA ASP A 244 -16.95 -12.65 6.35
C ASP A 244 -16.59 -11.65 5.23
N LYS A 245 -15.55 -11.99 4.47
CA LYS A 245 -15.04 -11.19 3.35
C LYS A 245 -14.54 -12.09 2.24
N PRO A 246 -14.56 -11.65 0.96
CA PRO A 246 -13.92 -12.38 -0.11
C PRO A 246 -12.42 -12.59 0.15
N ILE A 247 -11.99 -13.84 0.09
CA ILE A 247 -10.57 -14.21 0.23
C ILE A 247 -10.16 -14.98 -1.03
N LEU A 248 -9.12 -14.48 -1.71
CA LEU A 248 -8.43 -15.26 -2.73
C LEU A 248 -7.29 -16.02 -2.05
N PRO A 249 -7.32 -17.36 -2.02
CA PRO A 249 -6.23 -18.17 -1.48
C PRO A 249 -4.96 -18.00 -2.33
N TYR A 250 -3.82 -18.43 -1.79
CA TYR A 250 -2.55 -18.40 -2.50
C TYR A 250 -2.65 -19.00 -3.90
N GLN A 251 -2.00 -18.35 -4.84
CA GLN A 251 -1.90 -18.77 -6.24
C GLN A 251 -0.45 -18.99 -6.62
N THR A 252 -0.19 -20.01 -7.43
CA THR A 252 1.15 -20.28 -7.94
C THR A 252 1.68 -19.18 -8.84
N GLU A 253 2.99 -19.18 -9.10
CA GLU A 253 3.61 -18.19 -10.00
C GLU A 253 2.99 -18.18 -11.42
N GLU A 254 2.49 -19.31 -11.89
CA GLU A 254 1.90 -19.45 -13.22
C GLU A 254 0.44 -18.95 -13.26
N GLU A 255 -0.26 -18.97 -12.14
CA GLU A 255 -1.70 -18.73 -12.07
C GLU A 255 -2.09 -17.36 -11.50
N TYR A 256 -1.26 -16.76 -10.62
CA TYR A 256 -1.67 -15.60 -9.83
C TYR A 256 -2.09 -14.40 -10.69
N LEU A 257 -1.44 -14.13 -11.80
CA LEU A 257 -1.79 -12.97 -12.64
C LEU A 257 -3.23 -13.03 -13.13
N LYS A 258 -3.63 -14.22 -13.61
CA LYS A 258 -4.99 -14.43 -14.07
C LYS A 258 -5.97 -14.45 -12.90
N ALA A 259 -5.65 -15.14 -11.83
CA ALA A 259 -6.52 -15.25 -10.65
C ALA A 259 -6.76 -13.86 -10.00
N TYR A 260 -5.76 -12.99 -9.93
CA TYR A 260 -5.92 -11.62 -9.42
C TYR A 260 -6.81 -10.77 -10.32
N LEU A 261 -6.65 -10.89 -11.65
CA LEU A 261 -7.53 -10.20 -12.60
C LEU A 261 -8.99 -10.67 -12.45
N ASP A 262 -9.20 -11.97 -12.39
CA ASP A 262 -10.53 -12.56 -12.23
C ASP A 262 -11.17 -12.12 -10.89
N PHE A 263 -10.37 -12.06 -9.82
CA PHE A 263 -10.79 -11.55 -8.51
C PHE A 263 -11.18 -10.07 -8.55
N TYR A 264 -10.39 -9.23 -9.21
CA TYR A 264 -10.75 -7.83 -9.42
C TYR A 264 -12.09 -7.69 -10.15
N ASN A 265 -12.28 -8.45 -11.23
CA ASN A 265 -13.52 -8.41 -12.00
C ASN A 265 -14.73 -8.85 -11.17
N THR A 266 -14.58 -9.85 -10.31
CA THR A 266 -15.64 -10.30 -9.39
C THR A 266 -16.05 -9.19 -8.43
N LEU A 267 -15.08 -8.56 -7.75
CA LEU A 267 -15.35 -7.47 -6.81
C LEU A 267 -16.00 -6.24 -7.47
N LEU A 268 -15.62 -5.95 -8.73
CA LEU A 268 -16.20 -4.84 -9.49
C LEU A 268 -17.62 -5.15 -9.97
N ALA A 269 -17.91 -6.41 -10.30
CA ALA A 269 -19.24 -6.84 -10.71
C ALA A 269 -20.25 -6.81 -9.54
N GLU A 270 -19.82 -7.20 -8.34
CA GLU A 270 -20.63 -7.10 -7.13
C GLU A 270 -21.03 -5.66 -6.82
N GLN A 271 -20.11 -4.73 -7.00
CA GLN A 271 -20.36 -3.29 -6.79
C GLN A 271 -21.42 -2.72 -7.75
N GLU A 272 -21.45 -3.17 -9.00
CA GLU A 272 -22.42 -2.71 -10.00
C GLU A 272 -23.86 -3.22 -9.71
N VAL A 273 -24.01 -4.25 -8.88
CA VAL A 273 -25.32 -4.81 -8.47
C VAL A 273 -25.86 -4.09 -7.23
N GLU A 274 -24.98 -3.55 -6.38
CA GLU A 274 -25.35 -2.87 -5.13
C GLU A 274 -25.68 -1.37 -5.33
N GLY A 275 -25.29 -0.74 -6.44
CA GLY A 275 -25.47 0.67 -6.76
C GLY A 275 -26.60 0.91 -7.76
#